data_d496c1543dffd46153615d5cd6947967
#
_entry.id   d496c1543dffd46153615d5cd6947967
#
_cell.length_a   1.000
_cell.length_b   1.000
_cell.length_c   1.000
_cell.angle_alpha   90.00
_cell.angle_beta   90.00
_cell.angle_gamma   90.00
#
_symmetry.space_group_name_H-M   'P 1'
#
loop_
_entity.id
_entity.type
_entity.pdbx_description
1 polymer ?
#
loop_
_entity_poly.entity_id
_entity_poly.type
_entity_poly.pdbx_seq_one_letter_code
_entity_poly.pdbx_strand_id
1 'polypeptide(L)'
;MRTAPGVRRSRRLAWGISDQALSSATNFAVGVVVARSVSPLDFGAFSLVFALFAIAVSLSRAVATEPFLVRFSATPATLSSTAARGAAGTALVLGVVVGVLGALASFLLPEEVRPVLLALSLCLPGLLVQDAWRQIFFGLGRGHSALVNDLVWLLAMVPLVALALGSGETSSTRLVLAWGAAATAAALVGGWQLRTAPQPGATAAWLRTHRDLWPRFAGESILIAGAPQLYAITVAAFAGLVAAGQIRLVLIVLGPVHVLIQGIGLVALPEGVRALARGRRQLTVHAVLVSGLIAGGALAWGALVMLTPADWWTWLAGAGWVAAAAILAPMSLHQILNGANTGAHVGLRAMQAAQRSLRTRVATSCLLVAAPTTAVALGEGVLGAAWALAGAALVNTVVWWIQYARTVAAHRATALAGRT
;
A
#
# COMPACT_ATOMS: atom_id res chain seq x y z
N MET A 1 30.10 21.51 11.93
CA MET A 1 30.38 21.05 10.56
C MET A 1 29.06 20.92 9.78
N ARG A 2 28.80 21.80 8.79
CA ARG A 2 27.61 21.70 7.91
C ARG A 2 27.93 20.67 6.82
N THR A 3 27.31 19.49 6.90
CA THR A 3 27.44 18.46 5.83
C THR A 3 26.92 18.99 4.50
N ALA A 4 27.63 18.70 3.39
CA ALA A 4 27.29 19.14 2.04
C ALA A 4 25.85 18.74 1.65
N PRO A 5 25.10 19.56 0.87
CA PRO A 5 23.68 19.30 0.54
C PRO A 5 23.42 17.93 -0.09
N GLY A 6 24.35 17.40 -0.86
CA GLY A 6 24.27 16.08 -1.49
C GLY A 6 24.30 14.92 -0.49
N VAL A 7 25.13 15.00 0.57
CA VAL A 7 25.26 13.97 1.60
C VAL A 7 24.00 13.91 2.46
N ARG A 8 23.33 15.03 2.71
CA ARG A 8 22.05 15.05 3.44
C ARG A 8 20.91 14.40 2.63
N ARG A 9 20.92 14.56 1.30
CA ARG A 9 19.89 13.98 0.43
C ARG A 9 20.05 12.47 0.31
N SER A 10 21.27 11.97 0.09
CA SER A 10 21.53 10.52 0.01
C SER A 10 21.20 9.82 1.34
N ARG A 11 21.49 10.45 2.47
CA ARG A 11 21.20 9.91 3.81
C ARG A 11 19.70 9.84 4.08
N ARG A 12 18.89 10.83 3.64
CA ARG A 12 17.42 10.78 3.75
C ARG A 12 16.81 9.68 2.91
N LEU A 13 17.30 9.47 1.68
CA LEU A 13 16.87 8.38 0.82
C LEU A 13 17.21 7.01 1.41
N ALA A 14 18.43 6.86 1.96
CA ALA A 14 18.84 5.63 2.62
C ALA A 14 17.92 5.27 3.79
N TRP A 15 17.57 6.21 4.66
CA TRP A 15 16.62 5.98 5.75
C TRP A 15 15.24 5.58 5.27
N GLY A 16 14.72 6.23 4.22
CA GLY A 16 13.43 5.88 3.63
C GLY A 16 13.40 4.47 3.03
N ILE A 17 14.49 4.07 2.35
CA ILE A 17 14.62 2.72 1.78
C ILE A 17 14.72 1.67 2.90
N SER A 18 15.54 1.93 3.93
CA SER A 18 15.70 1.00 5.06
C SER A 18 14.38 0.81 5.84
N ASP A 19 13.65 1.90 6.09
CA ASP A 19 12.34 1.87 6.72
C ASP A 19 11.32 1.08 5.88
N GLN A 20 11.26 1.33 4.57
CA GLN A 20 10.37 0.59 3.68
C GLN A 20 10.72 -0.90 3.62
N ALA A 21 12.01 -1.24 3.62
CA ALA A 21 12.46 -2.64 3.63
C ALA A 21 12.08 -3.33 4.95
N LEU A 22 12.29 -2.67 6.10
CA LEU A 22 11.90 -3.19 7.41
C LEU A 22 10.38 -3.39 7.49
N SER A 23 9.59 -2.37 7.12
CA SER A 23 8.13 -2.44 7.11
C SER A 23 7.61 -3.56 6.20
N SER A 24 8.19 -3.71 5.01
CA SER A 24 7.83 -4.79 4.07
C SER A 24 8.18 -6.17 4.61
N ALA A 25 9.38 -6.34 5.20
CA ALA A 25 9.81 -7.59 5.82
C ALA A 25 8.93 -7.96 7.01
N THR A 26 8.56 -6.99 7.85
CA THR A 26 7.66 -7.17 8.99
C THR A 26 6.27 -7.62 8.52
N ASN A 27 5.68 -6.94 7.52
CA ASN A 27 4.38 -7.32 6.95
C ASN A 27 4.40 -8.71 6.30
N PHE A 28 5.49 -9.06 5.62
CA PHE A 28 5.69 -10.39 5.07
C PHE A 28 5.73 -11.45 6.19
N ALA A 29 6.56 -11.22 7.22
CA ALA A 29 6.71 -12.15 8.36
C ALA A 29 5.37 -12.35 9.09
N VAL A 30 4.64 -11.28 9.38
CA VAL A 30 3.29 -11.36 10.00
C VAL A 30 2.35 -12.17 9.14
N GLY A 31 2.30 -11.88 7.83
CA GLY A 31 1.44 -12.59 6.90
C GLY A 31 1.75 -14.09 6.85
N VAL A 32 3.04 -14.47 6.84
CA VAL A 32 3.49 -15.87 6.86
C VAL A 32 3.14 -16.53 8.22
N VAL A 33 3.41 -15.87 9.34
CA VAL A 33 3.09 -16.39 10.68
C VAL A 33 1.60 -16.66 10.81
N VAL A 34 0.76 -15.69 10.42
CA VAL A 34 -0.70 -15.88 10.46
C VAL A 34 -1.12 -17.04 9.55
N ALA A 35 -0.66 -17.07 8.29
CA ALA A 35 -1.03 -18.12 7.33
C ALA A 35 -0.67 -19.53 7.80
N ARG A 36 0.45 -19.68 8.53
CA ARG A 36 0.89 -20.98 9.09
C ARG A 36 0.16 -21.39 10.36
N SER A 37 -0.35 -20.43 11.11
CA SER A 37 -0.78 -20.66 12.50
C SER A 37 -2.29 -20.81 12.65
N VAL A 38 -3.06 -20.47 11.61
CA VAL A 38 -4.53 -20.53 11.66
C VAL A 38 -5.10 -21.36 10.51
N SER A 39 -6.39 -21.71 10.61
CA SER A 39 -7.09 -22.40 9.53
C SER A 39 -7.17 -21.55 8.25
N PRO A 40 -7.33 -22.15 7.05
CA PRO A 40 -7.55 -21.39 5.81
C PRO A 40 -8.76 -20.44 5.87
N LEU A 41 -9.78 -20.79 6.61
CA LEU A 41 -10.96 -19.95 6.81
C LEU A 41 -10.63 -18.72 7.67
N ASP A 42 -9.93 -18.91 8.80
CA ASP A 42 -9.48 -17.83 9.68
C ASP A 42 -8.48 -16.91 8.97
N PHE A 43 -7.59 -17.48 8.15
CA PHE A 43 -6.68 -16.70 7.32
C PHE A 43 -7.43 -15.86 6.28
N GLY A 44 -8.51 -16.39 5.73
CA GLY A 44 -9.44 -15.66 4.88
C GLY A 44 -10.09 -14.47 5.58
N ALA A 45 -10.61 -14.69 6.79
CA ALA A 45 -11.16 -13.63 7.64
C ALA A 45 -10.12 -12.55 7.97
N PHE A 46 -8.91 -12.97 8.34
CA PHE A 46 -7.78 -12.05 8.53
C PHE A 46 -7.48 -11.25 7.25
N SER A 47 -7.50 -11.89 6.09
CA SER A 47 -7.19 -11.26 4.80
C SER A 47 -8.20 -10.17 4.44
N LEU A 48 -9.49 -10.43 4.67
CA LEU A 48 -10.57 -9.46 4.50
C LEU A 48 -10.39 -8.27 5.46
N VAL A 49 -10.15 -8.54 6.73
CA VAL A 49 -9.95 -7.50 7.76
C VAL A 49 -8.68 -6.69 7.48
N PHE A 50 -7.63 -7.31 6.98
CA PHE A 50 -6.42 -6.59 6.54
C PHE A 50 -6.67 -5.68 5.32
N ALA A 51 -7.54 -6.07 4.38
CA ALA A 51 -7.96 -5.21 3.28
C ALA A 51 -8.69 -3.95 3.79
N LEU A 52 -9.58 -4.11 4.77
CA LEU A 52 -10.25 -2.97 5.42
C LEU A 52 -9.26 -2.06 6.15
N PHE A 53 -8.28 -2.64 6.86
CA PHE A 53 -7.19 -1.87 7.48
C PHE A 53 -6.40 -1.06 6.45
N ALA A 54 -6.05 -1.64 5.30
CA ALA A 54 -5.31 -0.95 4.26
C ALA A 54 -6.09 0.26 3.69
N ILE A 55 -7.41 0.14 3.54
CA ILE A 55 -8.29 1.27 3.17
C ILE A 55 -8.28 2.34 4.27
N ALA A 56 -8.42 1.95 5.54
CA ALA A 56 -8.44 2.87 6.67
C ALA A 56 -7.12 3.67 6.79
N VAL A 57 -5.96 3.01 6.65
CA VAL A 57 -4.65 3.67 6.62
C VAL A 57 -4.53 4.65 5.46
N SER A 58 -4.93 4.24 4.25
CA SER A 58 -4.86 5.10 3.07
C SER A 58 -5.74 6.34 3.24
N LEU A 59 -6.95 6.18 3.76
CA LEU A 59 -7.86 7.29 4.04
C LEU A 59 -7.28 8.20 5.14
N SER A 60 -6.72 7.63 6.20
CA SER A 60 -6.07 8.38 7.28
C SER A 60 -4.90 9.22 6.76
N ARG A 61 -4.06 8.64 5.90
CA ARG A 61 -2.97 9.38 5.26
C ARG A 61 -3.49 10.54 4.44
N ALA A 62 -4.46 10.31 3.57
CA ALA A 62 -5.04 11.33 2.70
C ALA A 62 -5.65 12.51 3.47
N VAL A 63 -6.31 12.24 4.61
CA VAL A 63 -7.02 13.25 5.39
C VAL A 63 -6.11 13.94 6.43
N ALA A 64 -5.21 13.19 7.05
CA ALA A 64 -4.41 13.69 8.16
C ALA A 64 -2.97 14.06 7.76
N THR A 65 -2.23 13.14 7.14
CA THR A 65 -0.77 13.28 7.02
C THR A 65 -0.29 13.81 5.67
N GLU A 66 -0.98 13.56 4.57
CA GLU A 66 -0.62 14.15 3.27
C GLU A 66 -0.73 15.69 3.26
N PRO A 67 -1.80 16.32 3.82
CA PRO A 67 -1.83 17.77 4.00
C PRO A 67 -0.66 18.30 4.85
N PHE A 68 -0.25 17.53 5.89
CA PHE A 68 0.92 17.86 6.69
C PHE A 68 2.20 17.82 5.84
N LEU A 69 2.40 16.76 5.07
CA LEU A 69 3.58 16.60 4.21
C LEU A 69 3.69 17.73 3.18
N VAL A 70 2.58 18.15 2.60
CA VAL A 70 2.56 19.21 1.58
C VAL A 70 2.85 20.58 2.18
N ARG A 71 2.26 20.90 3.33
CA ARG A 71 2.32 22.28 3.88
C ARG A 71 3.43 22.51 4.88
N PHE A 72 3.87 21.49 5.60
CA PHE A 72 4.74 21.67 6.77
C PHE A 72 6.13 21.03 6.65
N SER A 73 6.44 20.30 5.58
CA SER A 73 7.77 19.68 5.41
C SER A 73 8.94 20.65 5.31
N ALA A 74 8.69 21.91 4.96
CA ALA A 74 9.70 22.96 4.84
C ALA A 74 9.55 24.10 5.86
N THR A 75 8.63 23.97 6.83
CA THR A 75 8.30 25.03 7.80
C THR A 75 9.17 24.97 9.06
N PRO A 76 9.32 26.10 9.80
CA PRO A 76 10.02 26.11 11.09
C PRO A 76 9.44 25.11 12.10
N ALA A 77 10.30 24.60 13.00
CA ALA A 77 9.96 23.54 13.95
C ALA A 77 8.76 23.85 14.87
N THR A 78 8.55 25.11 15.25
CA THR A 78 7.43 25.53 16.11
C THR A 78 6.06 25.36 15.43
N LEU A 79 5.94 25.77 14.15
CA LEU A 79 4.70 25.62 13.38
C LEU A 79 4.45 24.14 13.01
N SER A 80 5.50 23.40 12.69
CA SER A 80 5.38 21.98 12.34
C SER A 80 4.99 21.12 13.53
N SER A 81 5.36 21.49 14.78
CA SER A 81 4.96 20.74 15.99
C SER A 81 3.46 20.84 16.27
N THR A 82 2.88 22.04 16.14
CA THR A 82 1.42 22.25 16.29
C THR A 82 0.64 21.52 15.20
N ALA A 83 1.12 21.61 13.95
CA ALA A 83 0.53 20.88 12.82
C ALA A 83 0.62 19.36 12.99
N ALA A 84 1.73 18.84 13.51
CA ALA A 84 1.92 17.42 13.82
C ALA A 84 0.91 16.90 14.85
N ARG A 85 0.62 17.70 15.91
CA ARG A 85 -0.42 17.39 16.91
C ARG A 85 -1.81 17.31 16.28
N GLY A 86 -2.14 18.27 15.40
CA GLY A 86 -3.41 18.31 14.67
C GLY A 86 -3.57 17.14 13.71
N ALA A 87 -2.53 16.83 12.92
CA ALA A 87 -2.52 15.68 12.01
C ALA A 87 -2.67 14.34 12.77
N ALA A 88 -1.86 14.11 13.80
CA ALA A 88 -1.96 12.90 14.62
C ALA A 88 -3.29 12.81 15.38
N GLY A 89 -3.82 13.95 15.84
CA GLY A 89 -5.15 14.03 16.47
C GLY A 89 -6.27 13.66 15.49
N THR A 90 -6.16 14.09 14.23
CA THR A 90 -7.09 13.73 13.16
C THR A 90 -7.01 12.24 12.84
N ALA A 91 -5.81 11.65 12.78
CA ALA A 91 -5.62 10.22 12.60
C ALA A 91 -6.23 9.41 13.76
N LEU A 92 -6.08 9.88 15.00
CA LEU A 92 -6.69 9.26 16.17
C LEU A 92 -8.23 9.28 16.09
N VAL A 93 -8.82 10.42 15.77
CA VAL A 93 -10.29 10.56 15.61
C VAL A 93 -10.80 9.65 14.50
N LEU A 94 -10.11 9.61 13.35
CA LEU A 94 -10.45 8.69 12.26
C LEU A 94 -10.36 7.23 12.71
N GLY A 95 -9.31 6.87 13.45
CA GLY A 95 -9.15 5.52 14.01
C GLY A 95 -10.31 5.13 14.92
N VAL A 96 -10.74 6.04 15.80
CA VAL A 96 -11.91 5.82 16.68
C VAL A 96 -13.19 5.72 15.87
N VAL A 97 -13.45 6.64 14.95
CA VAL A 97 -14.69 6.65 14.13
C VAL A 97 -14.78 5.39 13.27
N VAL A 98 -13.71 5.07 12.51
CA VAL A 98 -13.69 3.88 11.67
C VAL A 98 -13.72 2.61 12.52
N GLY A 99 -13.08 2.61 13.69
CA GLY A 99 -13.13 1.50 14.65
C GLY A 99 -14.56 1.27 15.16
N VAL A 100 -15.26 2.31 15.59
CA VAL A 100 -16.66 2.20 16.03
C VAL A 100 -17.55 1.71 14.90
N LEU A 101 -17.42 2.28 13.70
CA LEU A 101 -18.18 1.84 12.53
C LEU A 101 -17.86 0.37 12.16
N GLY A 102 -16.61 -0.03 12.23
CA GLY A 102 -16.19 -1.42 12.01
C GLY A 102 -16.75 -2.38 13.05
N ALA A 103 -16.73 -1.98 14.33
CA ALA A 103 -17.33 -2.77 15.41
C ALA A 103 -18.83 -2.93 15.23
N LEU A 104 -19.55 -1.89 14.85
CA LEU A 104 -20.99 -1.98 14.55
C LEU A 104 -21.25 -2.83 13.31
N ALA A 105 -20.48 -2.64 12.24
CA ALA A 105 -20.60 -3.43 11.02
C ALA A 105 -20.28 -4.92 11.24
N SER A 106 -19.46 -5.26 12.21
CA SER A 106 -19.09 -6.66 12.50
C SER A 106 -20.30 -7.54 12.84
N PHE A 107 -21.36 -6.96 13.41
CA PHE A 107 -22.60 -7.69 13.73
C PHE A 107 -23.42 -8.06 12.49
N LEU A 108 -23.13 -7.48 11.33
CA LEU A 108 -23.75 -7.77 10.04
C LEU A 108 -22.97 -8.80 9.22
N LEU A 109 -21.78 -9.22 9.71
CA LEU A 109 -20.87 -10.10 9.01
C LEU A 109 -20.91 -11.53 9.57
N PRO A 110 -20.44 -12.54 8.81
CA PRO A 110 -20.33 -13.91 9.27
C PRO A 110 -19.56 -14.03 10.58
N GLU A 111 -19.88 -15.08 11.36
CA GLU A 111 -19.31 -15.31 12.69
C GLU A 111 -17.76 -15.45 12.66
N GLU A 112 -17.22 -15.95 11.57
CA GLU A 112 -15.78 -16.11 11.38
C GLU A 112 -15.04 -14.76 11.24
N VAL A 113 -15.71 -13.74 10.70
CA VAL A 113 -15.13 -12.40 10.48
C VAL A 113 -15.30 -11.50 11.69
N ARG A 114 -16.43 -11.66 12.40
CA ARG A 114 -16.82 -10.77 13.51
C ARG A 114 -15.73 -10.56 14.55
N PRO A 115 -15.13 -11.60 15.18
CA PRO A 115 -14.15 -11.41 16.24
C PRO A 115 -12.85 -10.77 15.72
N VAL A 116 -12.44 -11.08 14.48
CA VAL A 116 -11.23 -10.50 13.87
C VAL A 116 -11.46 -9.03 13.56
N LEU A 117 -12.65 -8.64 13.06
CA LEU A 117 -12.98 -7.24 12.78
C LEU A 117 -13.15 -6.44 14.07
N LEU A 118 -13.72 -7.01 15.14
CA LEU A 118 -13.77 -6.38 16.45
C LEU A 118 -12.37 -6.11 17.00
N ALA A 119 -11.45 -7.08 16.87
CA ALA A 119 -10.05 -6.91 17.26
C ALA A 119 -9.37 -5.78 16.47
N LEU A 120 -9.54 -5.74 15.14
CA LEU A 120 -9.02 -4.63 14.33
C LEU A 120 -9.62 -3.30 14.77
N SER A 121 -10.95 -3.25 14.96
CA SER A 121 -11.68 -2.03 15.35
C SER A 121 -11.13 -1.42 16.64
N LEU A 122 -10.82 -2.26 17.62
CA LEU A 122 -10.19 -1.84 18.87
C LEU A 122 -8.77 -1.30 18.65
N CYS A 123 -8.02 -1.89 17.73
CA CYS A 123 -6.62 -1.54 17.47
C CYS A 123 -6.45 -0.35 16.51
N LEU A 124 -7.47 0.01 15.71
CA LEU A 124 -7.38 1.05 14.68
C LEU A 124 -6.86 2.40 15.20
N PRO A 125 -7.28 2.92 16.36
CA PRO A 125 -6.75 4.19 16.87
C PRO A 125 -5.22 4.16 17.02
N GLY A 126 -4.66 3.12 17.62
CA GLY A 126 -3.22 2.94 17.79
C GLY A 126 -2.48 2.76 16.46
N LEU A 127 -3.03 1.94 15.57
CA LEU A 127 -2.47 1.67 14.25
C LEU A 127 -2.41 2.94 13.38
N LEU A 128 -3.47 3.75 13.34
CA LEU A 128 -3.50 4.96 12.54
C LEU A 128 -2.63 6.07 13.13
N VAL A 129 -2.50 6.16 14.46
CA VAL A 129 -1.60 7.12 15.12
C VAL A 129 -0.14 6.73 14.88
N GLN A 130 0.20 5.42 14.94
CA GLN A 130 1.56 4.94 14.64
C GLN A 130 1.93 5.31 13.19
N ASP A 131 1.06 5.02 12.23
CA ASP A 131 1.30 5.39 10.83
C ASP A 131 1.41 6.91 10.66
N ALA A 132 0.58 7.69 11.35
CA ALA A 132 0.66 9.15 11.31
C ALA A 132 2.01 9.67 11.81
N TRP A 133 2.53 9.15 12.93
CA TRP A 133 3.86 9.52 13.43
C TRP A 133 4.96 9.17 12.43
N ARG A 134 4.89 8.00 11.82
CA ARG A 134 5.84 7.58 10.78
C ARG A 134 5.87 8.57 9.62
N GLN A 135 4.71 8.98 9.09
CA GLN A 135 4.61 9.97 8.02
C GLN A 135 5.13 11.36 8.46
N ILE A 136 4.79 11.77 9.68
CA ILE A 136 5.24 13.04 10.26
C ILE A 136 6.77 13.05 10.40
N PHE A 137 7.40 11.97 10.88
CA PHE A 137 8.86 11.86 10.93
C PHE A 137 9.51 12.06 9.57
N PHE A 138 8.95 11.48 8.50
CA PHE A 138 9.44 11.73 7.14
C PHE A 138 9.27 13.19 6.72
N GLY A 139 8.11 13.78 6.99
CA GLY A 139 7.85 15.19 6.72
C GLY A 139 8.83 16.13 7.43
N LEU A 140 9.21 15.82 8.66
CA LEU A 140 10.20 16.57 9.43
C LEU A 140 11.66 16.26 9.05
N GLY A 141 11.89 15.37 8.10
CA GLY A 141 13.22 14.92 7.70
C GLY A 141 13.94 14.06 8.76
N ARG A 142 13.17 13.47 9.69
CA ARG A 142 13.64 12.59 10.78
C ARG A 142 13.45 11.11 10.44
N GLY A 143 13.86 10.66 9.24
CA GLY A 143 13.67 9.29 8.78
C GLY A 143 14.25 8.22 9.71
N HIS A 144 15.34 8.54 10.45
CA HIS A 144 15.86 7.65 11.49
C HIS A 144 14.86 7.42 12.63
N SER A 145 14.06 8.42 12.99
CA SER A 145 13.03 8.27 14.04
C SER A 145 11.87 7.41 13.56
N ALA A 146 11.53 7.46 12.26
CA ALA A 146 10.56 6.55 11.65
C ALA A 146 11.05 5.11 11.75
N LEU A 147 12.30 4.84 11.32
CA LEU A 147 12.90 3.51 11.40
C LEU A 147 12.96 2.97 12.84
N VAL A 148 13.34 3.81 13.82
CA VAL A 148 13.36 3.42 15.23
C VAL A 148 11.96 3.11 15.72
N ASN A 149 10.94 3.86 15.30
CA ASN A 149 9.55 3.62 15.66
C ASN A 149 9.03 2.29 15.08
N ASP A 150 9.33 1.99 13.81
CA ASP A 150 9.00 0.71 13.19
C ASP A 150 9.76 -0.45 13.84
N LEU A 151 10.99 -0.25 14.28
CA LEU A 151 11.74 -1.24 15.04
C LEU A 151 11.12 -1.51 16.42
N VAL A 152 10.65 -0.47 17.13
CA VAL A 152 9.89 -0.63 18.38
C VAL A 152 8.63 -1.46 18.15
N TRP A 153 7.90 -1.18 17.04
CA TRP A 153 6.74 -1.98 16.68
C TRP A 153 7.10 -3.46 16.48
N LEU A 154 8.14 -3.74 15.69
CA LEU A 154 8.61 -5.11 15.46
C LEU A 154 9.03 -5.81 16.78
N LEU A 155 9.84 -5.14 17.60
CA LEU A 155 10.33 -5.70 18.86
C LEU A 155 9.19 -5.95 19.87
N ALA A 156 8.17 -5.10 19.92
CA ALA A 156 6.99 -5.32 20.75
C ALA A 156 6.09 -6.45 20.18
N MET A 157 6.02 -6.56 18.85
CA MET A 157 5.20 -7.56 18.19
C MET A 157 5.69 -9.00 18.40
N VAL A 158 7.01 -9.22 18.37
CA VAL A 158 7.59 -10.57 18.51
C VAL A 158 7.13 -11.28 19.79
N PRO A 159 7.28 -10.73 20.99
CA PRO A 159 6.83 -11.40 22.22
C PRO A 159 5.30 -11.52 22.29
N LEU A 160 4.54 -10.52 21.82
CA LEU A 160 3.08 -10.58 21.82
C LEU A 160 2.53 -11.65 20.87
N VAL A 161 3.12 -11.81 19.70
CA VAL A 161 2.78 -12.89 18.78
C VAL A 161 3.19 -14.24 19.36
N ALA A 162 4.38 -14.35 19.98
CA ALA A 162 4.82 -15.58 20.63
C ALA A 162 3.85 -15.99 21.76
N LEU A 163 3.38 -15.04 22.57
CA LEU A 163 2.36 -15.28 23.59
C LEU A 163 1.02 -15.74 22.97
N ALA A 164 0.59 -15.12 21.87
CA ALA A 164 -0.64 -15.50 21.17
C ALA A 164 -0.54 -16.93 20.60
N LEU A 165 0.62 -17.34 20.09
CA LEU A 165 0.88 -18.69 19.61
C LEU A 165 0.99 -19.73 20.73
N GLY A 166 1.58 -19.35 21.87
CA GLY A 166 1.79 -20.26 23.01
C GLY A 166 0.55 -20.53 23.86
N SER A 167 -0.57 -19.84 23.61
CA SER A 167 -1.78 -19.94 24.43
C SER A 167 -2.69 -21.16 24.13
N GLY A 168 -2.24 -22.09 23.31
CA GLY A 168 -2.95 -23.36 22.99
C GLY A 168 -4.02 -23.24 21.89
N GLU A 169 -4.73 -22.13 21.80
CA GLU A 169 -5.71 -21.86 20.75
C GLU A 169 -5.28 -20.64 19.94
N THR A 170 -4.61 -20.88 18.83
CA THR A 170 -4.22 -19.79 17.92
C THR A 170 -5.39 -19.36 17.07
N SER A 171 -5.73 -18.07 17.08
CA SER A 171 -6.77 -17.49 16.24
C SER A 171 -6.28 -16.19 15.60
N SER A 172 -6.83 -15.87 14.44
CA SER A 172 -6.59 -14.60 13.75
C SER A 172 -6.89 -13.39 14.64
N THR A 173 -7.89 -13.50 15.51
CA THR A 173 -8.26 -12.46 16.48
C THR A 173 -7.11 -12.14 17.44
N ARG A 174 -6.50 -13.15 18.06
CA ARG A 174 -5.37 -12.95 18.97
C ARG A 174 -4.14 -12.37 18.28
N LEU A 175 -3.88 -12.81 17.05
CA LEU A 175 -2.76 -12.29 16.25
C LEU A 175 -2.98 -10.83 15.85
N VAL A 176 -4.21 -10.43 15.50
CA VAL A 176 -4.56 -9.03 15.22
C VAL A 176 -4.45 -8.17 16.47
N LEU A 177 -4.88 -8.66 17.65
CA LEU A 177 -4.70 -7.96 18.91
C LEU A 177 -3.22 -7.78 19.27
N ALA A 178 -2.40 -8.81 19.10
CA ALA A 178 -0.96 -8.74 19.34
C ALA A 178 -0.27 -7.71 18.43
N TRP A 179 -0.61 -7.75 17.13
CA TRP A 179 -0.12 -6.80 16.12
C TRP A 179 -0.55 -5.35 16.41
N GLY A 180 -1.82 -5.13 16.76
CA GLY A 180 -2.35 -3.81 17.07
C GLY A 180 -1.88 -3.27 18.41
N ALA A 181 -1.69 -4.12 19.44
CA ALA A 181 -1.11 -3.72 20.73
C ALA A 181 0.34 -3.26 20.55
N ALA A 182 1.13 -3.99 19.75
CA ALA A 182 2.50 -3.59 19.41
C ALA A 182 2.53 -2.24 18.66
N ALA A 183 1.61 -2.01 17.71
CA ALA A 183 1.48 -0.73 17.02
C ALA A 183 1.09 0.40 17.97
N THR A 184 0.21 0.13 18.93
CA THR A 184 -0.19 1.10 19.96
C THR A 184 0.99 1.47 20.88
N ALA A 185 1.82 0.50 21.25
CA ALA A 185 3.06 0.77 22.00
C ALA A 185 4.02 1.66 21.17
N ALA A 186 4.19 1.36 19.88
CA ALA A 186 4.99 2.20 18.98
C ALA A 186 4.38 3.60 18.80
N ALA A 187 3.06 3.73 18.78
CA ALA A 187 2.38 5.02 18.73
C ALA A 187 2.67 5.88 19.97
N LEU A 188 2.68 5.29 21.15
CA LEU A 188 3.05 5.96 22.40
C LEU A 188 4.53 6.41 22.38
N VAL A 189 5.43 5.53 21.94
CA VAL A 189 6.86 5.85 21.78
C VAL A 189 7.04 6.96 20.72
N GLY A 190 6.29 6.97 19.63
CA GLY A 190 6.32 8.03 18.61
C GLY A 190 5.97 9.40 19.17
N GLY A 191 4.94 9.47 20.02
CA GLY A 191 4.59 10.68 20.76
C GLY A 191 5.71 11.14 21.71
N TRP A 192 6.35 10.22 22.40
CA TRP A 192 7.52 10.49 23.27
C TRP A 192 8.72 10.99 22.45
N GLN A 193 9.04 10.35 21.31
CA GLN A 193 10.12 10.78 20.41
C GLN A 193 9.95 12.22 19.89
N LEU A 194 8.70 12.64 19.64
CA LEU A 194 8.37 14.01 19.25
C LEU A 194 8.14 14.96 20.41
N ARG A 195 8.09 14.42 21.65
CA ARG A 195 7.68 15.15 22.87
C ARG A 195 6.33 15.84 22.68
N THR A 196 5.37 15.13 22.10
CA THR A 196 4.06 15.66 21.78
C THR A 196 3.01 14.56 21.79
N ALA A 197 1.74 14.94 21.97
CA ALA A 197 0.61 14.02 21.94
C ALA A 197 -0.36 14.41 20.81
N PRO A 198 -1.13 13.46 20.26
CA PRO A 198 -2.23 13.76 19.37
C PRO A 198 -3.21 14.75 20.00
N GLN A 199 -3.76 15.67 19.22
CA GLN A 199 -4.74 16.66 19.69
C GLN A 199 -6.09 16.45 18.99
N PRO A 200 -6.97 15.57 19.50
CA PRO A 200 -8.25 15.25 18.87
C PRO A 200 -9.16 16.48 18.69
N GLY A 201 -9.17 17.41 19.66
CA GLY A 201 -9.95 18.64 19.59
C GLY A 201 -9.57 19.57 18.44
N ALA A 202 -8.39 19.39 17.83
CA ALA A 202 -7.98 20.18 16.67
C ALA A 202 -8.53 19.63 15.33
N THR A 203 -9.17 18.45 15.30
CA THR A 203 -9.60 17.77 14.06
C THR A 203 -10.52 18.62 13.20
N ALA A 204 -11.53 19.26 13.79
CA ALA A 204 -12.46 20.12 13.04
C ALA A 204 -11.76 21.34 12.41
N ALA A 205 -10.80 21.95 13.14
CA ALA A 205 -9.98 23.03 12.62
C ALA A 205 -9.03 22.53 11.52
N TRP A 206 -8.42 21.35 11.71
CA TRP A 206 -7.58 20.70 10.71
C TRP A 206 -8.31 20.48 9.39
N LEU A 207 -9.47 19.86 9.42
CA LEU A 207 -10.28 19.58 8.24
C LEU A 207 -10.72 20.86 7.52
N ARG A 208 -11.13 21.88 8.26
CA ARG A 208 -11.51 23.19 7.67
C ARG A 208 -10.32 23.89 7.00
N THR A 209 -9.17 23.89 7.66
CA THR A 209 -7.96 24.56 7.16
C THR A 209 -7.38 23.88 5.92
N HIS A 210 -7.57 22.56 5.77
CA HIS A 210 -7.01 21.76 4.67
C HIS A 210 -8.09 21.28 3.70
N ARG A 211 -9.30 21.89 3.70
CA ARG A 211 -10.43 21.50 2.84
C ARG A 211 -10.16 21.52 1.33
N ASP A 212 -9.13 22.21 0.91
CA ASP A 212 -8.65 22.28 -0.47
C ASP A 212 -7.78 21.07 -0.85
N LEU A 213 -7.21 20.34 0.11
CA LEU A 213 -6.28 19.23 -0.10
C LEU A 213 -6.91 17.87 0.19
N TRP A 214 -7.40 17.65 1.43
CA TRP A 214 -7.79 16.31 1.88
C TRP A 214 -8.89 15.64 1.03
N PRO A 215 -9.92 16.33 0.46
CA PRO A 215 -10.92 15.65 -0.33
C PRO A 215 -10.34 15.10 -1.65
N ARG A 216 -9.37 15.82 -2.23
CA ARG A 216 -8.67 15.40 -3.45
C ARG A 216 -7.77 14.21 -3.18
N PHE A 217 -7.01 14.25 -2.09
CA PHE A 217 -6.17 13.14 -1.66
C PHE A 217 -7.01 11.91 -1.27
N ALA A 218 -8.14 12.07 -0.59
CA ALA A 218 -9.06 10.98 -0.27
C ALA A 218 -9.62 10.32 -1.55
N GLY A 219 -10.05 11.11 -2.53
CA GLY A 219 -10.50 10.61 -3.82
C GLY A 219 -9.40 9.85 -4.57
N GLU A 220 -8.18 10.39 -4.61
CA GLU A 220 -7.03 9.72 -5.21
C GLU A 220 -6.66 8.42 -4.47
N SER A 221 -6.71 8.45 -3.16
CA SER A 221 -6.39 7.31 -2.29
C SER A 221 -7.37 6.15 -2.49
N ILE A 222 -8.67 6.43 -2.61
CA ILE A 222 -9.69 5.43 -2.92
C ILE A 222 -9.42 4.77 -4.27
N LEU A 223 -9.01 5.53 -5.28
CA LEU A 223 -8.73 5.00 -6.62
C LEU A 223 -7.44 4.17 -6.66
N ILE A 224 -6.40 4.58 -5.94
CA ILE A 224 -5.07 3.94 -6.04
C ILE A 224 -4.94 2.78 -5.06
N ALA A 225 -5.28 3.01 -3.80
CA ALA A 225 -5.12 2.01 -2.74
C ALA A 225 -6.39 1.20 -2.50
N GLY A 226 -7.57 1.75 -2.80
CA GLY A 226 -8.85 1.08 -2.61
C GLY A 226 -9.14 0.00 -3.65
N ALA A 227 -8.83 0.21 -4.92
CA ALA A 227 -9.15 -0.73 -5.98
C ALA A 227 -8.60 -2.16 -5.74
N PRO A 228 -7.33 -2.37 -5.35
CA PRO A 228 -6.83 -3.71 -5.01
C PRO A 228 -7.54 -4.33 -3.80
N GLN A 229 -7.96 -3.52 -2.84
CA GLN A 229 -8.67 -4.00 -1.65
C GLN A 229 -10.13 -4.36 -1.98
N LEU A 230 -10.79 -3.59 -2.86
CA LEU A 230 -12.13 -3.92 -3.35
C LEU A 230 -12.16 -5.25 -4.08
N TYR A 231 -11.13 -5.56 -4.87
CA TYR A 231 -10.97 -6.89 -5.46
C TYR A 231 -10.96 -8.01 -4.41
N ALA A 232 -10.14 -7.87 -3.36
CA ALA A 232 -10.07 -8.86 -2.28
C ALA A 232 -11.42 -9.00 -1.53
N ILE A 233 -12.10 -7.88 -1.29
CA ILE A 233 -13.42 -7.85 -0.61
C ILE A 233 -14.49 -8.50 -1.47
N THR A 234 -14.53 -8.20 -2.77
CA THR A 234 -15.53 -8.80 -3.69
C THR A 234 -15.30 -10.29 -3.87
N VAL A 235 -14.05 -10.74 -3.94
CA VAL A 235 -13.76 -12.18 -3.96
C VAL A 235 -14.17 -12.84 -2.66
N ALA A 236 -13.93 -12.21 -1.50
CA ALA A 236 -14.43 -12.75 -0.22
C ALA A 236 -15.96 -12.88 -0.19
N ALA A 237 -16.67 -11.89 -0.75
CA ALA A 237 -18.13 -11.87 -0.75
C ALA A 237 -18.76 -12.92 -1.68
N PHE A 238 -18.17 -13.19 -2.85
CA PHE A 238 -18.74 -14.08 -3.85
C PHE A 238 -18.12 -15.48 -3.89
N ALA A 239 -16.80 -15.61 -3.64
CA ALA A 239 -16.08 -16.90 -3.65
C ALA A 239 -15.72 -17.40 -2.23
N GLY A 240 -16.07 -16.63 -1.21
CA GLY A 240 -15.84 -16.97 0.20
C GLY A 240 -14.46 -16.57 0.74
N LEU A 241 -14.35 -16.69 2.07
CA LEU A 241 -13.16 -16.25 2.81
C LEU A 241 -11.88 -17.00 2.41
N VAL A 242 -11.98 -18.31 2.18
CA VAL A 242 -10.83 -19.13 1.78
C VAL A 242 -10.20 -18.60 0.49
N ALA A 243 -11.00 -18.19 -0.49
CA ALA A 243 -10.54 -17.61 -1.74
C ALA A 243 -9.81 -16.27 -1.52
N ALA A 244 -10.31 -15.41 -0.63
CA ALA A 244 -9.62 -14.19 -0.25
C ALA A 244 -8.27 -14.49 0.45
N GLY A 245 -8.22 -15.53 1.28
CA GLY A 245 -6.98 -16.03 1.88
C GLY A 245 -5.96 -16.49 0.84
N GLN A 246 -6.39 -17.24 -0.19
CA GLN A 246 -5.52 -17.67 -1.28
C GLN A 246 -4.89 -16.48 -2.02
N ILE A 247 -5.70 -15.47 -2.38
CA ILE A 247 -5.19 -14.24 -3.01
C ILE A 247 -4.17 -13.55 -2.12
N ARG A 248 -4.48 -13.39 -0.84
CA ARG A 248 -3.59 -12.75 0.12
C ARG A 248 -2.26 -13.48 0.24
N LEU A 249 -2.29 -14.82 0.30
CA LEU A 249 -1.10 -15.65 0.41
C LEU A 249 -0.19 -15.48 -0.79
N VAL A 250 -0.74 -15.50 -2.00
CA VAL A 250 0.02 -15.27 -3.23
C VAL A 250 0.58 -13.83 -3.26
N LEU A 251 -0.18 -12.82 -2.82
CA LEU A 251 0.32 -11.44 -2.73
C LEU A 251 1.46 -11.30 -1.71
N ILE A 252 1.44 -12.05 -0.59
CA ILE A 252 2.55 -12.10 0.37
C ILE A 252 3.79 -12.67 -0.30
N VAL A 253 3.69 -13.80 -0.99
CA VAL A 253 4.81 -14.44 -1.68
C VAL A 253 5.35 -13.57 -2.82
N LEU A 254 4.48 -12.86 -3.54
CA LEU A 254 4.87 -11.90 -4.58
C LEU A 254 5.30 -10.53 -4.00
N GLY A 255 5.34 -10.37 -2.69
CA GLY A 255 5.73 -9.14 -1.99
C GLY A 255 7.04 -8.50 -2.45
N PRO A 256 8.13 -9.23 -2.73
CA PRO A 256 9.37 -8.66 -3.26
C PRO A 256 9.19 -7.83 -4.54
N VAL A 257 8.24 -8.20 -5.41
CA VAL A 257 7.89 -7.41 -6.61
C VAL A 257 7.35 -6.03 -6.21
N HIS A 258 6.54 -5.97 -5.15
CA HIS A 258 6.00 -4.70 -4.65
C HIS A 258 7.11 -3.79 -4.09
N VAL A 259 8.08 -4.35 -3.38
CA VAL A 259 9.27 -3.62 -2.90
C VAL A 259 10.08 -3.05 -4.07
N LEU A 260 10.24 -3.84 -5.13
CA LEU A 260 10.93 -3.41 -6.36
C LEU A 260 10.20 -2.21 -7.01
N ILE A 261 8.87 -2.29 -7.15
CA ILE A 261 8.03 -1.20 -7.70
C ILE A 261 8.20 0.08 -6.86
N GLN A 262 8.13 -0.04 -5.53
CA GLN A 262 8.28 1.09 -4.61
C GLN A 262 9.69 1.72 -4.70
N GLY A 263 10.75 0.90 -4.69
CA GLY A 263 12.12 1.37 -4.75
C GLY A 263 12.43 2.10 -6.06
N ILE A 264 12.04 1.53 -7.19
CA ILE A 264 12.22 2.17 -8.51
C ILE A 264 11.35 3.44 -8.61
N GLY A 265 10.13 3.42 -8.05
CA GLY A 265 9.21 4.56 -8.04
C GLY A 265 9.82 5.84 -7.45
N LEU A 266 10.69 5.72 -6.45
CA LEU A 266 11.35 6.87 -5.80
C LEU A 266 12.27 7.65 -6.77
N VAL A 267 12.91 6.97 -7.71
CA VAL A 267 13.87 7.58 -8.65
C VAL A 267 13.32 7.76 -10.06
N ALA A 268 12.32 6.96 -10.44
CA ALA A 268 11.80 6.92 -11.81
C ALA A 268 11.23 8.28 -12.28
N LEU A 269 10.45 8.97 -11.45
CA LEU A 269 9.85 10.24 -11.83
C LEU A 269 10.88 11.38 -11.94
N PRO A 270 11.76 11.62 -10.96
CA PRO A 270 12.82 12.63 -11.09
C PRO A 270 13.73 12.39 -12.31
N GLU A 271 14.12 11.14 -12.56
CA GLU A 271 14.94 10.80 -13.73
C GLU A 271 14.15 10.96 -15.04
N GLY A 272 12.84 10.64 -15.04
CA GLY A 272 11.95 10.88 -16.17
C GLY A 272 11.88 12.37 -16.55
N VAL A 273 11.78 13.26 -15.56
CA VAL A 273 11.81 14.72 -15.80
C VAL A 273 13.16 15.16 -16.39
N ARG A 274 14.29 14.64 -15.89
CA ARG A 274 15.62 14.91 -16.45
C ARG A 274 15.76 14.34 -17.86
N ALA A 275 15.22 13.14 -18.11
CA ALA A 275 15.21 12.53 -19.44
C ALA A 275 14.40 13.36 -20.44
N LEU A 276 13.25 13.92 -20.01
CA LEU A 276 12.44 14.81 -20.83
C LEU A 276 13.21 16.09 -21.19
N ALA A 277 13.96 16.67 -20.27
CA ALA A 277 14.80 17.84 -20.52
C ALA A 277 15.88 17.57 -21.59
N ARG A 278 16.37 16.32 -21.71
CA ARG A 278 17.30 15.88 -22.77
C ARG A 278 16.60 15.51 -24.09
N GLY A 279 15.28 15.43 -24.07
CA GLY A 279 14.48 15.15 -25.25
C GLY A 279 13.52 13.97 -25.08
N ARG A 280 12.50 13.92 -25.93
CA ARG A 280 11.42 12.92 -25.86
C ARG A 280 11.88 11.48 -26.09
N ARG A 281 12.87 11.30 -26.97
CA ARG A 281 13.48 9.98 -27.19
C ARG A 281 14.10 9.45 -25.89
N GLN A 282 14.79 10.32 -25.14
CA GLN A 282 15.39 9.95 -23.86
C GLN A 282 14.32 9.61 -22.81
N LEU A 283 13.21 10.37 -22.77
CA LEU A 283 12.07 10.03 -21.92
C LEU A 283 11.46 8.66 -22.30
N THR A 284 11.31 8.37 -23.58
CA THR A 284 10.76 7.07 -24.03
C THR A 284 11.70 5.92 -23.67
N VAL A 285 13.00 6.07 -23.89
CA VAL A 285 14.01 5.08 -23.46
C VAL A 285 13.94 4.87 -21.95
N HIS A 286 13.87 5.95 -21.16
CA HIS A 286 13.72 5.86 -19.71
C HIS A 286 12.43 5.12 -19.30
N ALA A 287 11.29 5.46 -19.92
CA ALA A 287 10.01 4.80 -19.66
C ALA A 287 10.06 3.29 -19.96
N VAL A 288 10.64 2.91 -21.11
CA VAL A 288 10.80 1.49 -21.49
C VAL A 288 11.74 0.76 -20.52
N LEU A 289 12.86 1.40 -20.13
CA LEU A 289 13.80 0.80 -19.17
C LEU A 289 13.17 0.60 -17.78
N VAL A 290 12.41 1.58 -17.27
CA VAL A 290 11.70 1.46 -16.00
C VAL A 290 10.69 0.32 -16.05
N SER A 291 9.87 0.26 -17.11
CA SER A 291 8.91 -0.82 -17.31
C SER A 291 9.59 -2.18 -17.44
N GLY A 292 10.64 -2.27 -18.25
CA GLY A 292 11.38 -3.51 -18.49
C GLY A 292 12.06 -4.05 -17.22
N LEU A 293 12.63 -3.16 -16.41
CA LEU A 293 13.28 -3.55 -15.16
C LEU A 293 12.27 -4.10 -14.14
N ILE A 294 11.12 -3.45 -13.98
CA ILE A 294 10.09 -3.91 -13.04
C ILE A 294 9.42 -5.19 -13.55
N ALA A 295 9.01 -5.22 -14.82
CA ALA A 295 8.38 -6.39 -15.42
C ALA A 295 9.34 -7.60 -15.48
N GLY A 296 10.60 -7.38 -15.81
CA GLY A 296 11.64 -8.41 -15.79
C GLY A 296 11.90 -8.94 -14.37
N GLY A 297 11.96 -8.08 -13.37
CA GLY A 297 12.08 -8.49 -11.98
C GLY A 297 10.86 -9.27 -11.50
N ALA A 298 9.64 -8.84 -11.88
CA ALA A 298 8.40 -9.57 -11.57
C ALA A 298 8.36 -10.95 -12.25
N LEU A 299 8.80 -11.03 -13.51
CA LEU A 299 8.90 -12.29 -14.25
C LEU A 299 9.93 -13.23 -13.60
N ALA A 300 11.13 -12.71 -13.28
CA ALA A 300 12.19 -13.50 -12.66
C ALA A 300 11.75 -14.04 -11.29
N TRP A 301 11.11 -13.21 -10.46
CA TRP A 301 10.60 -13.63 -9.15
C TRP A 301 9.45 -14.63 -9.29
N GLY A 302 8.46 -14.36 -10.15
CA GLY A 302 7.36 -15.29 -10.42
C GLY A 302 7.84 -16.64 -10.93
N ALA A 303 8.79 -16.64 -11.85
CA ALA A 303 9.42 -17.87 -12.35
C ALA A 303 10.18 -18.61 -11.23
N LEU A 304 10.94 -17.89 -10.40
CA LEU A 304 11.62 -18.48 -9.24
C LEU A 304 10.63 -19.20 -8.32
N VAL A 305 9.51 -18.53 -7.97
CA VAL A 305 8.47 -19.12 -7.12
C VAL A 305 7.85 -20.36 -7.76
N MET A 306 7.59 -20.34 -9.07
CA MET A 306 7.01 -21.47 -9.81
C MET A 306 7.97 -22.65 -9.97
N LEU A 307 9.27 -22.39 -10.10
CA LEU A 307 10.29 -23.41 -10.27
C LEU A 307 10.76 -24.00 -8.93
N THR A 308 10.51 -23.33 -7.81
CA THR A 308 10.84 -23.85 -6.49
C THR A 308 9.83 -24.93 -6.09
N PRO A 309 10.28 -26.09 -5.53
CA PRO A 309 9.40 -27.17 -5.13
C PRO A 309 8.25 -26.70 -4.23
N ALA A 310 7.04 -27.20 -4.46
CA ALA A 310 5.84 -26.81 -3.72
C ALA A 310 5.97 -27.07 -2.21
N ASP A 311 6.71 -28.11 -1.80
CA ASP A 311 6.95 -28.48 -0.41
C ASP A 311 7.65 -27.36 0.37
N TRP A 312 8.59 -26.66 -0.27
CA TRP A 312 9.29 -25.54 0.34
C TRP A 312 8.33 -24.37 0.66
N TRP A 313 7.45 -24.07 -0.28
CA TRP A 313 6.44 -23.04 -0.09
C TRP A 313 5.36 -23.45 0.92
N THR A 314 4.98 -24.72 0.92
CA THR A 314 4.06 -25.29 1.91
C THR A 314 4.68 -25.23 3.32
N TRP A 315 5.98 -25.52 3.41
CA TRP A 315 6.72 -25.37 4.66
C TRP A 315 6.76 -23.88 5.11
N LEU A 316 6.99 -22.94 4.19
CA LEU A 316 7.06 -21.51 4.51
C LEU A 316 5.70 -20.91 4.83
N ALA A 317 4.70 -21.12 3.97
CA ALA A 317 3.43 -20.41 3.95
C ALA A 317 2.24 -21.22 4.54
N GLY A 318 2.48 -22.49 4.93
CA GLY A 318 1.47 -23.37 5.50
C GLY A 318 0.66 -24.14 4.45
N ALA A 319 -0.23 -25.02 4.93
CA ALA A 319 -1.03 -25.93 4.07
C ALA A 319 -1.92 -25.21 3.07
N GLY A 320 -2.33 -23.95 3.35
CA GLY A 320 -3.10 -23.12 2.44
C GLY A 320 -2.41 -22.81 1.11
N TRP A 321 -1.08 -23.00 1.02
CA TRP A 321 -0.31 -22.77 -0.19
C TRP A 321 -0.71 -23.67 -1.34
N VAL A 322 -1.00 -24.95 -1.08
CA VAL A 322 -1.37 -25.93 -2.13
C VAL A 322 -2.54 -25.40 -2.97
N ALA A 323 -3.57 -24.89 -2.32
CA ALA A 323 -4.71 -24.30 -3.01
C ALA A 323 -4.41 -22.91 -3.61
N ALA A 324 -3.58 -22.11 -2.95
CA ALA A 324 -3.19 -20.79 -3.43
C ALA A 324 -2.28 -20.85 -4.66
N ALA A 325 -1.45 -21.90 -4.81
CA ALA A 325 -0.56 -22.09 -5.94
C ALA A 325 -1.31 -22.12 -7.30
N ALA A 326 -2.56 -22.56 -7.32
CA ALA A 326 -3.39 -22.57 -8.54
C ALA A 326 -3.55 -21.18 -9.18
N ILE A 327 -3.56 -20.11 -8.38
CA ILE A 327 -3.71 -18.73 -8.87
C ILE A 327 -2.35 -18.00 -9.04
N LEU A 328 -1.23 -18.67 -8.79
CA LEU A 328 0.10 -18.06 -8.85
C LEU A 328 0.43 -17.54 -10.26
N ALA A 329 0.12 -18.33 -11.30
CA ALA A 329 0.41 -17.95 -12.69
C ALA A 329 -0.33 -16.67 -13.12
N PRO A 330 -1.66 -16.55 -13.01
CA PRO A 330 -2.36 -15.34 -13.37
C PRO A 330 -2.00 -14.13 -12.48
N MET A 331 -1.72 -14.36 -11.18
CA MET A 331 -1.30 -13.27 -10.28
C MET A 331 0.12 -12.79 -10.60
N SER A 332 1.03 -13.67 -10.98
CA SER A 332 2.37 -13.31 -11.47
C SER A 332 2.28 -12.52 -12.78
N LEU A 333 1.43 -12.95 -13.72
CA LEU A 333 1.18 -12.22 -14.97
C LEU A 333 0.61 -10.81 -14.69
N HIS A 334 -0.34 -10.70 -13.76
CA HIS A 334 -0.84 -9.40 -13.31
C HIS A 334 0.28 -8.49 -12.82
N GLN A 335 1.21 -8.99 -12.00
CA GLN A 335 2.33 -8.21 -11.47
C GLN A 335 3.33 -7.80 -12.58
N ILE A 336 3.62 -8.69 -13.53
CA ILE A 336 4.45 -8.39 -14.70
C ILE A 336 3.84 -7.25 -15.52
N LEU A 337 2.55 -7.32 -15.81
CA LEU A 337 1.83 -6.32 -16.57
C LEU A 337 1.72 -4.98 -15.82
N ASN A 338 1.55 -5.02 -14.49
CA ASN A 338 1.61 -3.84 -13.63
C ASN A 338 3.00 -3.19 -13.66
N GLY A 339 4.06 -3.98 -13.67
CA GLY A 339 5.43 -3.49 -13.90
C GLY A 339 5.58 -2.85 -15.29
N ALA A 340 5.06 -3.51 -16.32
CA ALA A 340 5.16 -3.08 -17.71
C ALA A 340 4.47 -1.74 -18.00
N ASN A 341 3.44 -1.34 -17.24
CA ASN A 341 2.77 -0.04 -17.42
C ASN A 341 3.42 1.12 -16.64
N THR A 342 4.32 0.83 -15.68
CA THR A 342 4.86 1.83 -14.75
C THR A 342 5.62 2.95 -15.46
N GLY A 343 6.40 2.63 -16.49
CA GLY A 343 7.15 3.63 -17.25
C GLY A 343 6.26 4.59 -18.03
N ALA A 344 5.16 4.08 -18.63
CA ALA A 344 4.18 4.93 -19.30
C ALA A 344 3.52 5.90 -18.32
N HIS A 345 3.18 5.43 -17.11
CA HIS A 345 2.64 6.25 -16.05
C HIS A 345 3.64 7.34 -15.58
N VAL A 346 4.89 6.96 -15.35
CA VAL A 346 5.97 7.91 -15.01
C VAL A 346 6.18 8.93 -16.11
N GLY A 347 6.16 8.51 -17.38
CA GLY A 347 6.33 9.39 -18.52
C GLY A 347 5.21 10.43 -18.67
N LEU A 348 3.94 10.04 -18.48
CA LEU A 348 2.81 10.97 -18.45
C LEU A 348 2.94 12.01 -17.34
N ARG A 349 3.37 11.60 -16.15
CA ARG A 349 3.61 12.53 -15.03
C ARG A 349 4.79 13.47 -15.30
N ALA A 350 5.87 12.98 -15.90
CA ALA A 350 7.00 13.80 -16.29
C ALA A 350 6.62 14.89 -17.32
N MET A 351 5.69 14.58 -18.24
CA MET A 351 5.12 15.52 -19.20
C MET A 351 4.01 16.41 -18.62
N GLN A 352 3.76 16.36 -17.32
CA GLN A 352 2.71 17.13 -16.62
C GLN A 352 1.28 16.89 -17.16
N ALA A 353 1.02 15.75 -17.79
CA ALA A 353 -0.29 15.38 -18.34
C ALA A 353 -1.25 14.85 -17.25
N ALA A 354 -1.41 15.59 -16.14
CA ALA A 354 -2.11 15.15 -14.91
C ALA A 354 -3.56 14.73 -15.17
N GLN A 355 -4.34 15.53 -15.93
CA GLN A 355 -5.75 15.22 -16.24
C GLN A 355 -5.88 13.93 -17.06
N ARG A 356 -4.99 13.73 -18.05
CA ARG A 356 -4.99 12.52 -18.86
C ARG A 356 -4.61 11.30 -18.03
N SER A 357 -3.59 11.43 -17.18
CA SER A 357 -3.18 10.40 -16.24
C SER A 357 -4.32 10.02 -15.29
N LEU A 358 -5.05 11.00 -14.71
CA LEU A 358 -6.17 10.75 -13.81
C LEU A 358 -7.33 10.03 -14.52
N ARG A 359 -7.76 10.51 -15.69
CA ARG A 359 -8.84 9.88 -16.47
C ARG A 359 -8.51 8.44 -16.85
N THR A 360 -7.27 8.20 -17.28
CA THR A 360 -6.80 6.85 -17.61
C THR A 360 -6.85 5.95 -16.38
N ARG A 361 -6.37 6.45 -15.24
CA ARG A 361 -6.37 5.71 -13.98
C ARG A 361 -7.78 5.36 -13.53
N VAL A 362 -8.72 6.31 -13.52
CA VAL A 362 -10.13 6.03 -13.17
C VAL A 362 -10.70 4.91 -14.02
N ALA A 363 -10.61 5.04 -15.34
CA ALA A 363 -11.17 4.06 -16.27
C ALA A 363 -10.54 2.66 -16.08
N THR A 364 -9.22 2.59 -15.94
CA THR A 364 -8.52 1.30 -15.77
C THR A 364 -8.68 0.72 -14.38
N SER A 365 -8.80 1.54 -13.31
CA SER A 365 -9.12 1.04 -11.96
C SER A 365 -10.51 0.43 -11.89
N CYS A 366 -11.50 1.04 -12.54
CA CYS A 366 -12.85 0.45 -12.67
C CYS A 366 -12.78 -0.92 -13.36
N LEU A 367 -12.02 -1.05 -14.44
CA LEU A 367 -11.84 -2.32 -15.15
C LEU A 367 -11.16 -3.38 -14.26
N LEU A 368 -10.11 -3.01 -13.53
CA LEU A 368 -9.36 -3.91 -12.63
C LEU A 368 -10.19 -4.41 -11.45
N VAL A 369 -11.27 -3.72 -11.08
CA VAL A 369 -12.24 -4.18 -10.09
C VAL A 369 -13.38 -4.95 -10.75
N ALA A 370 -13.97 -4.41 -11.81
CA ALA A 370 -15.16 -4.97 -12.44
C ALA A 370 -14.90 -6.35 -13.07
N ALA A 371 -13.78 -6.53 -13.80
CA ALA A 371 -13.52 -7.79 -14.50
C ALA A 371 -13.41 -9.01 -13.56
N PRO A 372 -12.57 -9.00 -12.50
CA PRO A 372 -12.52 -10.12 -11.57
C PRO A 372 -13.81 -10.28 -10.76
N THR A 373 -14.48 -9.18 -10.38
CA THR A 373 -15.78 -9.24 -9.68
C THR A 373 -16.84 -9.93 -10.53
N THR A 374 -16.92 -9.59 -11.82
CA THR A 374 -17.84 -10.24 -12.75
C THR A 374 -17.52 -11.73 -12.91
N ALA A 375 -16.25 -12.10 -13.05
CA ALA A 375 -15.86 -13.49 -13.17
C ALA A 375 -16.29 -14.31 -11.94
N VAL A 376 -16.09 -13.78 -10.72
CA VAL A 376 -16.55 -14.45 -9.49
C VAL A 376 -18.07 -14.52 -9.40
N ALA A 377 -18.77 -13.43 -9.75
CA ALA A 377 -20.23 -13.39 -9.73
C ALA A 377 -20.87 -14.37 -10.73
N LEU A 378 -20.18 -14.69 -11.83
CA LEU A 378 -20.56 -15.72 -12.81
C LEU A 378 -20.20 -17.15 -12.39
N GLY A 379 -19.59 -17.34 -11.21
CA GLY A 379 -19.27 -18.68 -10.69
C GLY A 379 -17.92 -19.24 -11.13
N GLU A 380 -17.07 -18.45 -11.79
CA GLU A 380 -15.73 -18.90 -12.26
C GLU A 380 -14.71 -19.10 -11.13
N GLY A 381 -15.11 -18.84 -9.89
CA GLY A 381 -14.29 -19.01 -8.71
C GLY A 381 -13.07 -18.09 -8.66
N VAL A 382 -12.14 -18.39 -7.75
CA VAL A 382 -10.94 -17.55 -7.54
C VAL A 382 -9.97 -17.62 -8.72
N LEU A 383 -9.90 -18.75 -9.42
CA LEU A 383 -9.02 -18.91 -10.57
C LEU A 383 -9.49 -18.07 -11.75
N GLY A 384 -10.81 -18.10 -12.06
CA GLY A 384 -11.39 -17.24 -13.09
C GLY A 384 -11.22 -15.75 -12.78
N ALA A 385 -11.42 -15.36 -11.52
CA ALA A 385 -11.17 -14.00 -11.06
C ALA A 385 -9.71 -13.56 -11.25
N ALA A 386 -8.76 -14.44 -10.95
CA ALA A 386 -7.33 -14.14 -11.12
C ALA A 386 -6.94 -13.98 -12.60
N TRP A 387 -7.49 -14.81 -13.50
CA TRP A 387 -7.30 -14.66 -14.95
C TRP A 387 -7.99 -13.41 -15.50
N ALA A 388 -9.19 -13.10 -15.03
CA ALA A 388 -9.89 -11.86 -15.40
C ALA A 388 -9.10 -10.61 -14.96
N LEU A 389 -8.50 -10.65 -13.77
CA LEU A 389 -7.60 -9.59 -13.29
C LEU A 389 -6.36 -9.45 -14.17
N ALA A 390 -5.74 -10.55 -14.57
CA ALA A 390 -4.60 -10.53 -15.49
C ALA A 390 -4.98 -9.98 -16.88
N GLY A 391 -6.13 -10.38 -17.42
CA GLY A 391 -6.69 -9.83 -18.65
C GLY A 391 -6.97 -8.32 -18.57
N ALA A 392 -7.58 -7.88 -17.46
CA ALA A 392 -7.80 -6.46 -17.20
C ALA A 392 -6.47 -5.68 -17.09
N ALA A 393 -5.44 -6.27 -16.49
CA ALA A 393 -4.10 -5.68 -16.40
C ALA A 393 -3.42 -5.56 -17.78
N LEU A 394 -3.67 -6.50 -18.70
CA LEU A 394 -3.19 -6.41 -20.07
C LEU A 394 -3.84 -5.20 -20.77
N VAL A 395 -5.15 -5.08 -20.71
CA VAL A 395 -5.88 -3.93 -21.26
C VAL A 395 -5.38 -2.62 -20.62
N ASN A 396 -5.23 -2.59 -19.29
CA ASN A 396 -4.67 -1.47 -18.56
C ASN A 396 -3.30 -1.06 -19.13
N THR A 397 -2.39 -2.01 -19.31
CA THR A 397 -1.04 -1.77 -19.83
C THR A 397 -1.08 -1.17 -21.24
N VAL A 398 -1.90 -1.73 -22.14
CA VAL A 398 -2.08 -1.23 -23.51
C VAL A 398 -2.63 0.20 -23.49
N VAL A 399 -3.65 0.47 -22.68
CA VAL A 399 -4.27 1.80 -22.57
C VAL A 399 -3.24 2.83 -22.08
N TRP A 400 -2.42 2.52 -21.06
CA TRP A 400 -1.41 3.44 -20.57
C TRP A 400 -0.34 3.77 -21.63
N TRP A 401 0.14 2.78 -22.37
CA TRP A 401 1.10 3.01 -23.46
C TRP A 401 0.50 3.79 -24.64
N ILE A 402 -0.75 3.56 -24.99
CA ILE A 402 -1.46 4.36 -26.00
C ILE A 402 -1.58 5.83 -25.53
N GLN A 403 -1.95 6.08 -24.27
CA GLN A 403 -2.05 7.44 -23.75
C GLN A 403 -0.68 8.12 -23.67
N TYR A 404 0.35 7.38 -23.34
CA TYR A 404 1.73 7.85 -23.38
C TYR A 404 2.12 8.27 -24.81
N ALA A 405 1.94 7.40 -25.79
CA ALA A 405 2.27 7.68 -27.19
C ALA A 405 1.51 8.90 -27.73
N ARG A 406 0.20 9.00 -27.45
CA ARG A 406 -0.63 10.16 -27.83
C ARG A 406 -0.12 11.46 -27.18
N THR A 407 0.35 11.42 -25.95
CA THR A 407 0.89 12.59 -25.26
C THR A 407 2.23 13.02 -25.84
N VAL A 408 3.11 12.08 -26.14
CA VAL A 408 4.39 12.36 -26.84
C VAL A 408 4.16 13.00 -28.20
N ALA A 409 3.17 12.51 -28.96
CA ALA A 409 2.80 13.07 -30.28
C ALA A 409 2.24 14.51 -30.17
N ALA A 410 1.34 14.76 -29.22
CA ALA A 410 0.78 16.08 -28.97
C ALA A 410 1.85 17.12 -28.60
N HIS A 411 2.81 16.73 -27.75
CA HIS A 411 3.96 17.58 -27.41
C HIS A 411 4.88 17.87 -28.62
N ARG A 412 4.88 17.02 -29.64
CA ARG A 412 5.57 17.30 -30.92
C ARG A 412 4.90 18.46 -31.69
N ALA A 413 3.59 18.43 -31.79
CA ALA A 413 2.83 19.44 -32.54
C ALA A 413 3.01 20.85 -31.95
N THR A 414 2.91 20.96 -30.61
CA THR A 414 3.10 22.27 -29.92
C THR A 414 4.52 22.83 -30.04
N ALA A 415 5.54 21.98 -30.05
CA ALA A 415 6.93 22.44 -30.19
C ALA A 415 7.29 22.84 -31.66
N LEU A 416 6.58 22.34 -32.64
CA LEU A 416 6.71 22.76 -34.06
C LEU A 416 5.95 24.06 -34.30
N ALA A 417 4.74 24.22 -33.74
CA ALA A 417 3.94 25.43 -33.84
C ALA A 417 4.55 26.67 -33.16
N GLY A 418 5.38 26.48 -32.15
CA GLY A 418 6.11 27.56 -31.45
C GLY A 418 7.44 27.95 -32.11
N ARG A 419 7.80 27.34 -33.24
CA ARG A 419 9.00 27.64 -34.02
C ARG A 419 8.68 28.33 -35.39
N THR A 420 7.42 28.42 -35.76
CA THR A 420 6.89 29.22 -36.85
C THR A 420 6.33 30.54 -36.34
#